data_49b02c45a0a891f0c5bdb5bbd5a6b2ba
#
_entry.id   49b02c45a0a891f0c5bdb5bbd5a6b2ba
#
_cell.length_a   1.000
_cell.length_b   1.000
_cell.length_c   1.000
_cell.angle_alpha   90.00
_cell.angle_beta   90.00
_cell.angle_gamma   90.00
#
_symmetry.space_group_name_H-M   'P 1'
#
loop_
_entity.id
_entity.type
_entity.pdbx_description
1 polymer ?
#
loop_
_entity_poly.entity_id
_entity_poly.type
_entity_poly.pdbx_seq_one_letter_code
_entity_poly.pdbx_strand_id
1 'polypeptide(L)'
;LQPGKIRDSNTYTLSALLEGAEVEVLNLGIAADRRESVEKLLENAVTQKVDLILSSAGVSVGAFDFIKDVVEAQGELTFWRVNMRPGKPLAFGKFKGIPFIGLPGNPVSAFIGFEVFVRPALEQLSGLESVSRPRVRVRLVEDISSDGRESYLRANVREENGILCAHLAGHQGSGNLL
;
A
#
# COMPACT_ATOMS: atom_id res chain seq x y z
N LEU A 1 -4.66 14.67 20.98
CA LEU A 1 -5.69 14.30 20.00
C LEU A 1 -7.07 14.55 20.62
N GLN A 2 -7.99 15.12 19.88
CA GLN A 2 -9.38 15.17 20.31
C GLN A 2 -9.97 13.74 20.32
N PRO A 3 -10.94 13.44 21.21
CA PRO A 3 -11.62 12.14 21.19
C PRO A 3 -12.14 11.78 19.79
N GLY A 4 -11.94 10.54 19.36
CA GLY A 4 -12.34 10.05 18.03
C GLY A 4 -11.39 10.39 16.87
N LYS A 5 -10.25 11.06 17.13
CA LYS A 5 -9.21 11.31 16.13
C LYS A 5 -8.08 10.29 16.26
N ILE A 6 -7.59 9.81 15.13
CA ILE A 6 -6.37 8.99 15.03
C ILE A 6 -5.28 9.81 14.35
N ARG A 7 -4.02 9.44 14.59
CA ARG A 7 -2.90 10.04 13.86
C ARG A 7 -2.77 9.37 12.49
N ASP A 8 -2.49 10.18 11.48
CA ASP A 8 -2.11 9.66 10.17
C ASP A 8 -0.66 9.15 10.24
N SER A 9 -0.50 7.85 10.38
CA SER A 9 0.81 7.19 10.33
C SER A 9 1.20 6.79 8.90
N ASN A 10 0.22 6.60 8.01
CA ASN A 10 0.48 6.15 6.65
C ASN A 10 1.26 7.17 5.84
N THR A 11 0.92 8.45 5.94
CA THR A 11 1.67 9.51 5.25
C THR A 11 3.16 9.45 5.60
N TYR A 12 3.50 9.33 6.88
CA TYR A 12 4.92 9.26 7.31
C TYR A 12 5.60 7.98 6.84
N THR A 13 4.93 6.83 6.98
CA THR A 13 5.48 5.53 6.55
C THR A 13 5.70 5.50 5.05
N LEU A 14 4.70 5.93 4.27
CA LEU A 14 4.79 5.92 2.81
C LEU A 14 5.80 6.94 2.29
N SER A 15 5.88 8.14 2.89
CA SER A 15 6.92 9.11 2.53
C SER A 15 8.32 8.54 2.73
N ALA A 16 8.60 7.92 3.88
CA ALA A 16 9.91 7.31 4.14
C ALA A 16 10.22 6.14 3.17
N LEU A 17 9.22 5.34 2.79
CA LEU A 17 9.39 4.28 1.82
C LEU A 17 9.65 4.81 0.41
N LEU A 18 9.00 5.90 0.03
CA LEU A 18 9.18 6.59 -1.25
C LEU A 18 10.57 7.24 -1.32
N GLU A 19 10.98 7.96 -0.27
CA GLU A 19 12.34 8.53 -0.16
C GLU A 19 13.40 7.45 -0.30
N GLY A 20 13.19 6.29 0.33
CA GLY A 20 14.08 5.12 0.18
C GLY A 20 14.04 4.45 -1.19
N ALA A 21 13.11 4.83 -2.06
CA ALA A 21 13.05 4.43 -3.47
C ALA A 21 13.62 5.51 -4.42
N GLU A 22 14.27 6.54 -3.87
CA GLU A 22 14.94 7.63 -4.61
C GLU A 22 14.02 8.39 -5.57
N VAL A 23 12.76 8.61 -5.17
CA VAL A 23 11.78 9.39 -5.93
C VAL A 23 11.44 10.70 -5.22
N GLU A 24 11.10 11.73 -5.97
CA GLU A 24 10.61 12.98 -5.42
C GLU A 24 9.17 12.82 -4.92
N VAL A 25 8.92 13.20 -3.68
CA VAL A 25 7.62 13.03 -3.02
C VAL A 25 6.90 14.37 -2.90
N LEU A 26 5.78 14.48 -3.60
CA LEU A 26 4.86 15.60 -3.45
C LEU A 26 3.70 15.21 -2.51
N ASN A 27 3.75 15.66 -1.26
CA ASN A 27 2.67 15.41 -0.31
C ASN A 27 1.52 16.42 -0.52
N LEU A 28 0.39 15.94 -1.00
CA LEU A 28 -0.81 16.76 -1.26
C LEU A 28 -1.70 16.96 -0.03
N GLY A 29 -1.36 16.34 1.11
CA GLY A 29 -2.14 16.41 2.34
C GLY A 29 -3.28 15.38 2.40
N ILE A 30 -4.26 15.66 3.26
CA ILE A 30 -5.37 14.77 3.56
C ILE A 30 -6.65 15.34 2.96
N ALA A 31 -7.34 14.56 2.12
CA ALA A 31 -8.67 14.92 1.66
C ALA A 31 -9.66 14.84 2.82
N ALA A 32 -10.53 15.83 2.96
CA ALA A 32 -11.73 15.66 3.76
C ALA A 32 -12.63 14.60 3.11
N ASP A 33 -13.44 13.92 3.92
CA ASP A 33 -14.33 12.85 3.47
C ASP A 33 -15.53 13.40 2.66
N ARG A 34 -15.20 13.97 1.51
CA ARG A 34 -16.10 14.59 0.53
C ARG A 34 -15.51 14.49 -0.87
N ARG A 35 -16.36 14.20 -1.86
CA ARG A 35 -15.99 14.06 -3.26
C ARG A 35 -15.16 15.23 -3.79
N GLU A 36 -15.61 16.46 -3.55
CA GLU A 36 -14.95 17.68 -4.04
C GLU A 36 -13.53 17.85 -3.46
N SER A 37 -13.31 17.39 -2.23
CA SER A 37 -12.00 17.45 -1.59
C SER A 37 -11.01 16.47 -2.23
N VAL A 38 -11.47 15.26 -2.52
CA VAL A 38 -10.68 14.24 -3.23
C VAL A 38 -10.35 14.72 -4.64
N GLU A 39 -11.37 15.18 -5.38
CA GLU A 39 -11.22 15.68 -6.74
C GLU A 39 -10.19 16.82 -6.82
N LYS A 40 -10.27 17.79 -5.91
CA LYS A 40 -9.33 18.91 -5.84
C LYS A 40 -7.87 18.45 -5.63
N LEU A 41 -7.63 17.44 -4.78
CA LEU A 41 -6.28 16.90 -4.57
C LEU A 41 -5.76 16.15 -5.79
N LEU A 42 -6.62 15.34 -6.43
CA LEU A 42 -6.24 14.64 -7.66
C LEU A 42 -5.97 15.61 -8.81
N GLU A 43 -6.75 16.67 -8.96
CA GLU A 43 -6.51 17.74 -9.94
C GLU A 43 -5.20 18.48 -9.67
N ASN A 44 -4.86 18.71 -8.41
CA ASN A 44 -3.56 19.29 -8.06
C ASN A 44 -2.40 18.37 -8.51
N ALA A 45 -2.51 17.07 -8.32
CA ALA A 45 -1.51 16.12 -8.84
C ALA A 45 -1.31 16.24 -10.37
N VAL A 46 -2.42 16.35 -11.12
CA VAL A 46 -2.37 16.56 -12.58
C VAL A 46 -1.67 17.88 -12.93
N THR A 47 -1.99 18.95 -12.21
CA THR A 47 -1.38 20.28 -12.42
C THR A 47 0.12 20.26 -12.16
N GLN A 48 0.55 19.50 -11.16
CA GLN A 48 1.96 19.32 -10.80
C GLN A 48 2.70 18.34 -11.73
N LYS A 49 1.99 17.69 -12.65
CA LYS A 49 2.55 16.74 -13.64
C LYS A 49 3.31 15.58 -13.00
N VAL A 50 2.76 15.01 -11.94
CA VAL A 50 3.36 13.84 -11.28
C VAL A 50 3.32 12.61 -12.19
N ASP A 51 4.28 11.70 -12.03
CA ASP A 51 4.36 10.45 -12.82
C ASP A 51 3.51 9.33 -12.23
N LEU A 52 3.18 9.40 -10.94
CA LEU A 52 2.36 8.43 -10.21
C LEU A 52 1.56 9.12 -9.12
N ILE A 53 0.31 8.77 -8.97
CA ILE A 53 -0.53 9.17 -7.83
C ILE A 53 -0.66 7.97 -6.88
N LEU A 54 -0.31 8.20 -5.61
CA LEU A 54 -0.46 7.21 -4.55
C LEU A 54 -1.44 7.74 -3.50
N SER A 55 -2.47 6.97 -3.19
CA SER A 55 -3.37 7.26 -2.07
C SER A 55 -3.27 6.20 -0.98
N SER A 56 -3.54 6.60 0.26
CA SER A 56 -3.68 5.71 1.41
C SER A 56 -5.04 5.93 2.05
N ALA A 57 -5.79 4.88 2.30
CA ALA A 57 -7.22 4.87 2.63
C ALA A 57 -8.12 5.28 1.43
N GLY A 58 -9.44 5.24 1.65
CA GLY A 58 -10.41 5.53 0.59
C GLY A 58 -10.57 4.40 -0.45
N VAL A 59 -10.03 3.21 -0.19
CA VAL A 59 -10.13 2.03 -1.07
C VAL A 59 -10.87 0.87 -0.40
N SER A 60 -11.60 1.15 0.67
CA SER A 60 -12.41 0.16 1.39
C SER A 60 -13.81 0.03 0.79
N VAL A 61 -14.57 -0.97 1.21
CA VAL A 61 -15.98 -1.19 0.79
C VAL A 61 -16.98 -0.27 1.51
N GLY A 62 -16.54 0.85 2.06
CA GLY A 62 -17.40 1.82 2.73
C GLY A 62 -18.31 2.59 1.76
N ALA A 63 -19.48 3.03 2.24
CA ALA A 63 -20.46 3.80 1.47
C ALA A 63 -19.93 5.19 1.01
N PHE A 64 -18.74 5.59 1.43
CA PHE A 64 -18.13 6.89 1.14
C PHE A 64 -16.73 6.72 0.49
N ASP A 65 -16.62 5.84 -0.51
CA ASP A 65 -15.35 5.66 -1.22
C ASP A 65 -15.23 6.63 -2.39
N PHE A 66 -15.14 7.92 -2.05
CA PHE A 66 -15.08 9.01 -3.03
C PHE A 66 -13.88 8.91 -3.99
N ILE A 67 -12.78 8.26 -3.57
CA ILE A 67 -11.62 8.06 -4.45
C ILE A 67 -12.01 7.19 -5.63
N LYS A 68 -12.69 6.07 -5.37
CA LYS A 68 -13.18 5.19 -6.41
C LYS A 68 -14.08 5.94 -7.39
N ASP A 69 -15.08 6.64 -6.87
CA ASP A 69 -16.06 7.34 -7.69
C ASP A 69 -15.41 8.43 -8.57
N VAL A 70 -14.42 9.16 -8.03
CA VAL A 70 -13.72 10.21 -8.79
C VAL A 70 -12.81 9.61 -9.85
N VAL A 71 -12.05 8.54 -9.51
CA VAL A 71 -11.16 7.88 -10.47
C VAL A 71 -11.97 7.21 -11.59
N GLU A 72 -13.08 6.53 -11.28
CA GLU A 72 -13.95 5.94 -12.31
C GLU A 72 -14.62 6.99 -13.20
N ALA A 73 -15.00 8.15 -12.66
CA ALA A 73 -15.68 9.19 -13.41
C ALA A 73 -14.74 9.99 -14.35
N GLN A 74 -13.47 10.15 -14.00
CA GLN A 74 -12.52 11.02 -14.71
C GLN A 74 -11.26 10.30 -15.20
N GLY A 75 -11.25 8.97 -15.12
CA GLY A 75 -10.12 8.14 -15.50
C GLY A 75 -10.54 6.71 -15.80
N GLU A 76 -9.68 5.78 -15.44
CA GLU A 76 -9.87 4.35 -15.65
C GLU A 76 -9.51 3.61 -14.36
N LEU A 77 -10.39 2.76 -13.89
CA LEU A 77 -10.12 1.84 -12.79
C LEU A 77 -9.99 0.42 -13.33
N THR A 78 -8.76 -0.12 -13.33
CA THR A 78 -8.47 -1.44 -13.88
C THR A 78 -8.90 -2.55 -12.93
N PHE A 79 -8.63 -2.39 -11.63
CA PHE A 79 -9.11 -3.30 -10.58
C PHE A 79 -9.20 -2.61 -9.23
N TRP A 80 -10.00 -3.21 -8.32
CA TRP A 80 -10.28 -2.68 -6.98
C TRP A 80 -9.94 -3.64 -5.84
N ARG A 81 -9.57 -4.86 -6.13
CA ARG A 81 -9.28 -5.89 -5.12
C ARG A 81 -8.25 -6.88 -5.62
N VAL A 82 -7.43 -7.36 -4.70
CA VAL A 82 -6.44 -8.41 -4.95
C VAL A 82 -6.66 -9.59 -3.99
N ASN A 83 -6.27 -10.78 -4.39
CA ASN A 83 -6.43 -11.98 -3.58
C ASN A 83 -5.24 -12.19 -2.64
N MET A 84 -4.98 -11.20 -1.77
CA MET A 84 -3.88 -11.24 -0.80
C MET A 84 -4.33 -10.92 0.62
N ARG A 85 -3.49 -11.24 1.61
CA ARG A 85 -3.68 -10.96 3.02
C ARG A 85 -2.35 -10.59 3.69
N PRO A 86 -2.25 -9.44 4.41
CA PRO A 86 -3.20 -8.34 4.43
C PRO A 86 -3.22 -7.58 3.10
N GLY A 87 -4.21 -6.70 2.88
CA GLY A 87 -4.20 -5.79 1.74
C GLY A 87 -5.20 -6.12 0.62
N LYS A 88 -6.25 -6.91 0.90
CA LYS A 88 -7.29 -7.22 -0.10
C LYS A 88 -7.88 -5.99 -0.82
N PRO A 89 -8.22 -4.86 -0.15
CA PRO A 89 -8.55 -3.62 -0.82
C PRO A 89 -7.29 -3.00 -1.41
N LEU A 90 -7.20 -2.92 -2.71
CA LEU A 90 -6.12 -2.24 -3.45
C LEU A 90 -6.70 -1.79 -4.77
N ALA A 91 -6.54 -0.52 -5.11
CA ALA A 91 -7.00 0.04 -6.36
C ALA A 91 -5.83 0.27 -7.31
N PHE A 92 -6.03 -0.03 -8.57
CA PHE A 92 -5.10 0.33 -9.63
C PHE A 92 -5.87 0.89 -10.83
N GLY A 93 -5.36 1.98 -11.40
CA GLY A 93 -6.01 2.62 -12.51
C GLY A 93 -5.20 3.80 -13.04
N LYS A 94 -5.91 4.74 -13.67
CA LYS A 94 -5.37 6.02 -14.12
C LYS A 94 -6.34 7.14 -13.79
N PHE A 95 -5.81 8.30 -13.42
CA PHE A 95 -6.58 9.53 -13.31
C PHE A 95 -6.03 10.54 -14.32
N LYS A 96 -6.85 10.90 -15.29
CA LYS A 96 -6.45 11.79 -16.41
C LYS A 96 -5.12 11.39 -17.06
N GLY A 97 -4.93 10.09 -17.26
CA GLY A 97 -3.73 9.52 -17.89
C GLY A 97 -2.56 9.24 -16.93
N ILE A 98 -2.56 9.76 -15.73
CA ILE A 98 -1.53 9.50 -14.71
C ILE A 98 -1.85 8.18 -14.00
N PRO A 99 -0.91 7.22 -13.88
CA PRO A 99 -1.09 6.01 -13.10
C PRO A 99 -1.52 6.33 -11.67
N PHE A 100 -2.47 5.56 -11.16
CA PHE A 100 -3.02 5.69 -9.82
C PHE A 100 -2.94 4.36 -9.07
N ILE A 101 -2.41 4.38 -7.86
CA ILE A 101 -2.42 3.23 -6.94
C ILE A 101 -3.05 3.66 -5.62
N GLY A 102 -4.13 2.99 -5.24
CA GLY A 102 -4.79 3.20 -3.95
C GLY A 102 -4.45 2.08 -2.98
N LEU A 103 -3.81 2.42 -1.87
CA LEU A 103 -3.45 1.48 -0.80
C LEU A 103 -4.49 1.46 0.31
N PRO A 104 -4.60 0.34 1.06
CA PRO A 104 -5.48 0.26 2.22
C PRO A 104 -5.14 1.28 3.30
N GLY A 105 -6.13 1.72 4.07
CA GLY A 105 -5.92 2.60 5.22
C GLY A 105 -5.23 1.93 6.41
N ASN A 106 -5.25 0.59 6.48
CA ASN A 106 -4.53 -0.12 7.53
C ASN A 106 -3.01 -0.06 7.30
N PRO A 107 -2.18 0.37 8.27
CA PRO A 107 -0.76 0.62 8.08
C PRO A 107 0.04 -0.60 7.61
N VAL A 108 -0.22 -1.78 8.17
CA VAL A 108 0.46 -3.03 7.74
C VAL A 108 0.10 -3.37 6.30
N SER A 109 -1.17 -3.21 5.94
CA SER A 109 -1.64 -3.48 4.59
C SER A 109 -1.08 -2.47 3.58
N ALA A 110 -0.97 -1.19 3.97
CA ALA A 110 -0.35 -0.15 3.15
C ALA A 110 1.13 -0.43 2.91
N PHE A 111 1.87 -0.80 3.96
CA PHE A 111 3.28 -1.18 3.87
C PHE A 111 3.50 -2.37 2.91
N ILE A 112 2.74 -3.46 3.09
CA ILE A 112 2.85 -4.64 2.22
C ILE A 112 2.44 -4.28 0.78
N GLY A 113 1.36 -3.53 0.61
CA GLY A 113 0.93 -3.05 -0.71
C GLY A 113 1.98 -2.19 -1.40
N PHE A 114 2.70 -1.35 -0.64
CA PHE A 114 3.82 -0.59 -1.17
C PHE A 114 4.94 -1.51 -1.68
N GLU A 115 5.41 -2.44 -0.86
CA GLU A 115 6.51 -3.34 -1.23
C GLU A 115 6.17 -4.25 -2.42
N VAL A 116 4.92 -4.71 -2.51
CA VAL A 116 4.50 -5.67 -3.54
C VAL A 116 4.12 -5.00 -4.86
N PHE A 117 3.54 -3.80 -4.83
CA PHE A 117 3.00 -3.15 -6.03
C PHE A 117 3.64 -1.80 -6.35
N VAL A 118 3.80 -0.92 -5.34
CA VAL A 118 4.27 0.45 -5.60
C VAL A 118 5.75 0.45 -5.93
N ARG A 119 6.58 -0.22 -5.15
CA ARG A 119 8.02 -0.28 -5.39
C ARG A 119 8.37 -0.83 -6.78
N PRO A 120 7.85 -1.99 -7.23
CA PRO A 120 8.13 -2.48 -8.58
C PRO A 120 7.62 -1.52 -9.68
N ALA A 121 6.50 -0.85 -9.45
CA ALA A 121 5.98 0.15 -10.40
C ALA A 121 6.92 1.37 -10.50
N LEU A 122 7.45 1.86 -9.38
CA LEU A 122 8.43 2.95 -9.36
C LEU A 122 9.73 2.56 -10.05
N GLU A 123 10.27 1.36 -9.76
CA GLU A 123 11.46 0.83 -10.44
C GLU A 123 11.26 0.79 -11.94
N GLN A 124 10.11 0.30 -12.40
CA GLN A 124 9.78 0.24 -13.83
C GLN A 124 9.61 1.64 -14.45
N LEU A 125 8.95 2.57 -13.77
CA LEU A 125 8.80 3.96 -14.22
C LEU A 125 10.14 4.68 -14.32
N SER A 126 11.08 4.36 -13.42
CA SER A 126 12.45 4.90 -13.41
C SER A 126 13.38 4.22 -14.42
N GLY A 127 12.90 3.24 -15.21
CA GLY A 127 13.70 2.50 -16.17
C GLY A 127 14.70 1.53 -15.54
N LEU A 128 14.53 1.24 -14.26
CA LEU A 128 15.36 0.26 -13.54
C LEU A 128 14.86 -1.15 -13.81
N GLU A 129 15.78 -2.12 -13.91
CA GLU A 129 15.38 -3.51 -13.83
C GLU A 129 14.81 -3.78 -12.44
N SER A 130 13.58 -4.32 -12.39
CA SER A 130 12.93 -4.63 -11.11
C SER A 130 13.77 -5.68 -10.35
N VAL A 131 14.39 -5.23 -9.28
CA VAL A 131 15.18 -6.11 -8.39
C VAL A 131 14.22 -6.66 -7.34
N SER A 132 13.79 -7.90 -7.53
CA SER A 132 13.01 -8.56 -6.50
C SER A 132 13.74 -8.58 -5.16
N ARG A 133 13.02 -8.34 -4.07
CA ARG A 133 13.58 -8.45 -2.72
C ARG A 133 14.26 -9.82 -2.53
N PRO A 134 15.40 -9.89 -1.82
CA PRO A 134 16.07 -11.15 -1.54
C PRO A 134 15.10 -12.17 -0.94
N ARG A 135 15.15 -13.39 -1.45
CA ARG A 135 14.30 -14.49 -0.98
C ARG A 135 15.20 -15.58 -0.42
N VAL A 136 14.88 -16.06 0.77
CA VAL A 136 15.56 -17.18 1.40
C VAL A 136 14.58 -18.29 1.73
N ARG A 137 15.01 -19.53 1.64
CA ARG A 137 14.20 -20.66 2.11
C ARG A 137 14.44 -20.84 3.59
N VAL A 138 13.35 -20.97 4.34
CA VAL A 138 13.38 -21.15 5.79
C VAL A 138 12.50 -22.33 6.19
N ARG A 139 12.82 -22.98 7.29
CA ARG A 139 11.91 -23.94 7.93
C ARG A 139 10.92 -23.15 8.79
N LEU A 140 9.65 -23.37 8.55
CA LEU A 140 8.60 -22.83 9.40
C LEU A 140 8.51 -23.64 10.69
N VAL A 141 8.48 -22.98 11.83
CA VAL A 141 8.48 -23.64 13.14
C VAL A 141 7.05 -23.90 13.63
N GLU A 142 6.11 -23.02 13.29
CA GLU A 142 4.71 -23.17 13.64
C GLU A 142 3.88 -23.63 12.44
N ASP A 143 2.80 -24.35 12.73
CA ASP A 143 1.79 -24.69 11.72
C ASP A 143 1.02 -23.43 11.27
N ILE A 144 0.89 -23.25 9.97
CA ILE A 144 0.14 -22.14 9.38
C ILE A 144 -1.05 -22.70 8.60
N SER A 145 -2.24 -22.16 8.91
CA SER A 145 -3.43 -22.40 8.12
C SER A 145 -3.61 -21.31 7.07
N SER A 146 -3.78 -21.70 5.81
CA SER A 146 -4.09 -20.78 4.70
C SER A 146 -5.58 -20.86 4.35
N ASP A 147 -6.18 -19.70 4.07
CA ASP A 147 -7.54 -19.59 3.54
C ASP A 147 -7.59 -19.54 1.99
N GLY A 148 -6.48 -19.92 1.34
CA GLY A 148 -6.35 -19.92 -0.12
C GLY A 148 -5.91 -18.59 -0.72
N ARG A 149 -5.70 -17.54 0.10
CA ARG A 149 -5.12 -16.27 -0.35
C ARG A 149 -3.61 -16.28 -0.20
N GLU A 150 -2.93 -15.53 -1.06
CA GLU A 150 -1.51 -15.22 -0.84
C GLU A 150 -1.35 -14.44 0.45
N SER A 151 -0.58 -14.98 1.40
CA SER A 151 -0.47 -14.42 2.75
C SER A 151 0.96 -13.94 3.02
N TYR A 152 1.07 -12.68 3.42
CA TYR A 152 2.30 -12.03 3.86
C TYR A 152 2.32 -11.99 5.37
N LEU A 153 3.08 -12.90 5.98
CA LEU A 153 3.19 -13.04 7.42
C LEU A 153 4.50 -12.42 7.92
N ARG A 154 4.45 -11.77 9.07
CA ARG A 154 5.65 -11.27 9.73
C ARG A 154 6.31 -12.40 10.50
N ALA A 155 7.61 -12.55 10.30
CA ALA A 155 8.38 -13.58 10.99
C ALA A 155 9.76 -13.06 11.38
N ASN A 156 10.29 -13.60 12.46
CA ASN A 156 11.69 -13.49 12.84
C ASN A 156 12.43 -14.71 12.28
N VAL A 157 13.46 -14.48 11.47
CA VAL A 157 14.29 -15.55 10.94
C VAL A 157 15.55 -15.67 11.79
N ARG A 158 15.84 -16.87 12.26
CA ARG A 158 17.04 -17.20 13.07
C ARG A 158 17.70 -18.47 12.55
N GLU A 159 19.00 -18.57 12.72
CA GLU A 159 19.70 -19.80 12.47
C GLU A 159 19.67 -20.72 13.71
N GLU A 160 19.19 -21.94 13.54
CA GLU A 160 19.09 -22.96 14.56
C GLU A 160 19.71 -24.25 14.04
N ASN A 161 20.82 -24.68 14.65
CA ASN A 161 21.54 -25.87 14.24
C ASN A 161 21.92 -25.89 12.74
N GLY A 162 22.35 -24.75 12.20
CA GLY A 162 22.72 -24.61 10.78
C GLY A 162 21.53 -24.51 9.81
N ILE A 163 20.31 -24.38 10.30
CA ILE A 163 19.10 -24.24 9.49
C ILE A 163 18.43 -22.90 9.79
N LEU A 164 18.07 -22.14 8.74
CA LEU A 164 17.27 -20.93 8.90
C LEU A 164 15.84 -21.32 9.26
N CYS A 165 15.38 -20.86 10.43
CA CYS A 165 14.05 -21.10 10.96
C CYS A 165 13.27 -19.78 11.04
N ALA A 166 12.01 -19.81 10.64
CA ALA A 166 11.09 -18.68 10.74
C ALA A 166 10.08 -18.90 11.87
N HIS A 167 10.04 -17.95 12.78
CA HIS A 167 9.08 -17.88 13.89
C HIS A 167 8.13 -16.74 13.62
N LEU A 168 6.83 -16.98 13.68
CA LEU A 168 5.84 -15.90 13.50
C LEU A 168 6.06 -14.79 14.54
N ALA A 169 6.12 -13.55 14.07
CA ALA A 169 6.28 -12.39 14.93
C ALA A 169 4.92 -11.99 15.53
N GLY A 170 4.69 -12.33 16.79
CA GLY A 170 3.52 -11.90 17.54
C GLY A 170 2.18 -12.13 16.86
N HIS A 171 1.21 -11.28 17.15
CA HIS A 171 -0.12 -11.36 16.57
C HIS A 171 -0.11 -10.88 15.11
N GLN A 172 -0.50 -11.75 14.16
CA GLN A 172 -0.52 -11.46 12.72
C GLN A 172 -1.66 -10.51 12.28
N GLY A 173 -2.38 -9.92 13.21
CA GLY A 173 -3.44 -8.94 12.94
C GLY A 173 -2.91 -7.71 12.23
N SER A 174 -3.68 -7.19 11.29
CA SER A 174 -3.30 -6.06 10.44
C SER A 174 -3.25 -4.70 11.17
N GLY A 175 -3.64 -4.66 12.45
CA GLY A 175 -3.55 -3.46 13.30
C GLY A 175 -2.24 -3.32 14.08
N ASN A 176 -1.39 -4.34 14.11
CA ASN A 176 -0.15 -4.35 14.88
C ASN A 176 1.05 -4.32 13.93
N LEU A 177 1.80 -3.22 13.95
CA LEU A 177 3.04 -3.06 13.17
C LEU A 177 4.25 -3.70 13.87
N LEU A 178 4.17 -3.90 15.21
CA LEU A 178 5.22 -4.44 16.06
C LEU A 178 4.71 -5.62 16.87
#